data_7460ef2c388ef7eae27d0df6040de43f
#
_entry.id   7460ef2c388ef7eae27d0df6040de43f
#
_cell.length_a   1.000
_cell.length_b   1.000
_cell.length_c   1.000
_cell.angle_alpha   90.00
_cell.angle_beta   90.00
_cell.angle_gamma   90.00
#
_symmetry.space_group_name_H-M   'P 1'
#
loop_
_entity.id
_entity.type
_entity.pdbx_description
1 polymer ?
#
loop_
_entity_poly.entity_id
_entity_poly.type
_entity_poly.pdbx_seq_one_letter_code
_entity_poly.pdbx_strand_id
1 'polypeptide(L)'
;MTMGNAWGWPSKIPSKVTLKLMIELAKRLAARAQDASLSGDPLQITHRIGKLRDAISSEMVQEYKITEPIPKLAAMVAASPLEAAIHDAFGRLHGRNSFDLMSAEFLNEDLSAYLNEEFVGKYPVDYLSEKPKATMPLYHLVGALDPLSNQDIKTRLNDGYPETLEEWLQSDGISHLKIKLAGNNIDWDVGRIVEVTRICEAVAPERNWKLSFDFNEQCPNEDYVLDLLERIERLSKLSFERLQYIEQPTPRDLTTRTEMTVHRISRLRPVVIDESLTDFASLRLARQRGYTGVALKACKGQSEALLMGAAASHYKMFTCVQDLTCIGGSFLHSASLASRLPKVAAIEGNGRQYCPIGNEAYMKQYAPMFRVRYGTIPTELLDGPGLGFEWQPLGTDNASSE
;
A
#
# COMPACT_ATOMS: atom_id res chain seq x y z
N MET A 1 -13.52 -6.26 -7.50
CA MET A 1 -12.57 -5.12 -7.55
C MET A 1 -13.22 -3.78 -7.18
N THR A 2 -14.01 -3.76 -6.13
CA THR A 2 -14.76 -2.55 -5.71
C THR A 2 -14.08 -1.78 -4.57
N MET A 3 -13.12 -2.38 -3.87
CA MET A 3 -12.52 -1.76 -2.69
C MET A 3 -11.49 -0.67 -3.02
N GLY A 4 -10.69 -0.84 -4.07
CA GLY A 4 -9.67 0.15 -4.44
C GLY A 4 -10.22 1.49 -4.90
N ASN A 5 -11.35 1.51 -5.61
CA ASN A 5 -11.99 2.75 -6.02
C ASN A 5 -12.67 3.47 -4.84
N ALA A 6 -13.33 2.75 -3.94
CA ALA A 6 -13.94 3.34 -2.75
C ALA A 6 -12.88 3.94 -1.80
N TRP A 7 -11.73 3.30 -1.67
CA TRP A 7 -10.61 3.82 -0.90
C TRP A 7 -9.98 5.08 -1.52
N GLY A 8 -9.73 5.05 -2.83
CA GLY A 8 -9.15 6.20 -3.55
C GLY A 8 -10.14 7.35 -3.74
N TRP A 9 -11.42 7.03 -3.85
CA TRP A 9 -12.51 7.98 -4.10
C TRP A 9 -13.70 7.74 -3.16
N PRO A 10 -13.56 8.05 -1.87
CA PRO A 10 -14.70 8.00 -0.95
C PRO A 10 -15.69 9.12 -1.31
N SER A 11 -16.87 8.74 -1.78
CA SER A 11 -17.85 9.65 -2.39
C SER A 11 -19.28 9.16 -2.17
N LYS A 12 -20.24 10.08 -2.32
CA LYS A 12 -21.66 9.73 -2.46
C LYS A 12 -22.01 9.21 -3.85
N ILE A 13 -21.12 9.37 -4.84
CA ILE A 13 -21.28 8.79 -6.17
C ILE A 13 -21.18 7.26 -6.03
N PRO A 14 -22.10 6.49 -6.65
CA PRO A 14 -22.07 5.04 -6.57
C PRO A 14 -20.71 4.45 -7.01
N SER A 15 -20.18 3.49 -6.26
CA SER A 15 -18.83 2.96 -6.50
C SER A 15 -18.65 2.33 -7.90
N LYS A 16 -19.72 1.81 -8.50
CA LYS A 16 -19.69 1.36 -9.90
C LYS A 16 -19.43 2.49 -10.90
N VAL A 17 -19.88 3.71 -10.58
CA VAL A 17 -19.66 4.90 -11.43
C VAL A 17 -18.23 5.39 -11.25
N THR A 18 -17.76 5.56 -10.01
CA THR A 18 -16.37 5.98 -9.76
C THR A 18 -15.36 5.00 -10.37
N LEU A 19 -15.62 3.68 -10.30
CA LEU A 19 -14.79 2.66 -10.95
C LEU A 19 -14.74 2.85 -12.48
N LYS A 20 -15.90 3.07 -13.13
CA LYS A 20 -15.93 3.32 -14.58
C LYS A 20 -15.15 4.58 -14.96
N LEU A 21 -15.27 5.65 -14.16
CA LEU A 21 -14.54 6.90 -14.39
C LEU A 21 -13.03 6.70 -14.21
N MET A 22 -12.59 5.94 -13.22
CA MET A 22 -11.16 5.62 -13.04
C MET A 22 -10.61 4.78 -14.18
N ILE A 23 -11.37 3.81 -14.69
CA ILE A 23 -11.00 3.01 -15.87
C ILE A 23 -10.90 3.90 -17.10
N GLU A 24 -11.86 4.80 -17.30
CA GLU A 24 -11.86 5.76 -18.42
C GLU A 24 -10.67 6.72 -18.33
N LEU A 25 -10.35 7.24 -17.13
CA LEU A 25 -9.16 8.05 -16.89
C LEU A 25 -7.88 7.31 -17.30
N ALA A 26 -7.73 6.04 -16.88
CA ALA A 26 -6.58 5.22 -17.24
C ALA A 26 -6.44 5.05 -18.76
N LYS A 27 -7.55 4.78 -19.48
CA LYS A 27 -7.55 4.65 -20.94
C LYS A 27 -7.18 5.95 -21.64
N ARG A 28 -7.77 7.07 -21.25
CA ARG A 28 -7.47 8.40 -21.80
C ARG A 28 -6.03 8.80 -21.54
N LEU A 29 -5.52 8.50 -20.36
CA LEU A 29 -4.14 8.79 -19.99
C LEU A 29 -3.16 7.98 -20.86
N ALA A 30 -3.40 6.70 -21.06
CA ALA A 30 -2.58 5.85 -21.92
C ALA A 30 -2.56 6.36 -23.37
N ALA A 31 -3.73 6.70 -23.94
CA ALA A 31 -3.83 7.26 -25.30
C ALA A 31 -3.10 8.59 -25.40
N ARG A 32 -3.34 9.53 -24.46
CA ARG A 32 -2.72 10.86 -24.50
C ARG A 32 -1.20 10.79 -24.27
N ALA A 33 -0.71 9.87 -23.46
CA ALA A 33 0.72 9.65 -23.25
C ALA A 33 1.41 9.12 -24.53
N GLN A 34 0.72 8.24 -25.27
CA GLN A 34 1.19 7.75 -26.56
C GLN A 34 1.26 8.90 -27.60
N ASP A 35 0.20 9.70 -27.72
CA ASP A 35 0.15 10.82 -28.66
C ASP A 35 1.20 11.90 -28.34
N ALA A 36 1.50 12.10 -27.06
CA ALA A 36 2.48 13.08 -26.60
C ALA A 36 3.94 12.70 -26.92
N SER A 37 4.19 11.47 -27.39
CA SER A 37 5.53 10.98 -27.76
C SER A 37 6.58 11.27 -26.68
N LEU A 38 6.26 10.98 -25.42
CA LEU A 38 7.11 11.29 -24.27
C LEU A 38 8.43 10.55 -24.38
N SER A 39 9.53 11.25 -24.10
CA SER A 39 10.90 10.69 -24.08
C SER A 39 11.64 11.12 -22.82
N GLY A 40 12.60 10.32 -22.38
CA GLY A 40 13.36 10.53 -21.16
C GLY A 40 13.51 9.25 -20.35
N ASP A 41 14.03 9.38 -19.15
CA ASP A 41 14.05 8.31 -18.18
C ASP A 41 12.65 8.11 -17.52
N PRO A 42 12.44 7.01 -16.77
CA PRO A 42 11.13 6.73 -16.18
C PRO A 42 10.60 7.82 -15.25
N LEU A 43 11.47 8.47 -14.46
CA LEU A 43 11.04 9.54 -13.54
C LEU A 43 10.56 10.76 -14.31
N GLN A 44 11.28 11.16 -15.38
CA GLN A 44 10.88 12.28 -16.23
C GLN A 44 9.57 12.00 -16.96
N ILE A 45 9.42 10.80 -17.53
CA ILE A 45 8.20 10.41 -18.25
C ILE A 45 7.00 10.38 -17.30
N THR A 46 7.13 9.74 -16.15
CA THR A 46 6.01 9.62 -15.18
C THR A 46 5.66 10.97 -14.55
N HIS A 47 6.64 11.86 -14.33
CA HIS A 47 6.37 13.22 -13.89
C HIS A 47 5.50 14.01 -14.90
N ARG A 48 5.77 13.85 -16.21
CA ARG A 48 4.93 14.44 -17.26
C ARG A 48 3.56 13.78 -17.33
N ILE A 49 3.48 12.46 -17.16
CA ILE A 49 2.21 11.71 -17.07
C ILE A 49 1.36 12.24 -15.89
N GLY A 50 1.98 12.57 -14.76
CA GLY A 50 1.27 13.19 -13.64
C GLY A 50 0.55 14.50 -14.04
N LYS A 51 1.18 15.35 -14.85
CA LYS A 51 0.55 16.58 -15.37
C LYS A 51 -0.59 16.30 -16.35
N LEU A 52 -0.42 15.30 -17.24
CA LEU A 52 -1.49 14.86 -18.15
C LEU A 52 -2.67 14.27 -17.38
N ARG A 53 -2.41 13.45 -16.37
CA ARG A 53 -3.41 12.87 -15.47
C ARG A 53 -4.30 13.96 -14.84
N ASP A 54 -3.67 14.99 -14.29
CA ASP A 54 -4.37 16.07 -13.60
C ASP A 54 -5.22 16.90 -14.58
N ALA A 55 -4.70 17.14 -15.80
CA ALA A 55 -5.46 17.81 -16.87
C ALA A 55 -6.68 16.98 -17.31
N ILE A 56 -6.48 15.68 -17.61
CA ILE A 56 -7.57 14.77 -18.01
C ILE A 56 -8.61 14.64 -16.89
N SER A 57 -8.19 14.57 -15.64
CA SER A 57 -9.11 14.53 -14.50
C SER A 57 -10.03 15.75 -14.48
N SER A 58 -9.47 16.93 -14.72
CA SER A 58 -10.24 18.19 -14.79
C SER A 58 -11.19 18.24 -16.00
N GLU A 59 -10.74 17.80 -17.17
CA GLU A 59 -11.56 17.66 -18.38
C GLU A 59 -12.75 16.73 -18.15
N MET A 60 -12.51 15.56 -17.54
CA MET A 60 -13.54 14.57 -17.24
C MET A 60 -14.60 15.09 -16.25
N VAL A 61 -14.19 15.85 -15.24
CA VAL A 61 -15.14 16.48 -14.30
C VAL A 61 -16.13 17.37 -15.04
N GLN A 62 -15.67 18.16 -16.00
CA GLN A 62 -16.52 19.04 -16.80
C GLN A 62 -17.40 18.26 -17.78
N GLU A 63 -16.82 17.32 -18.53
CA GLU A 63 -17.50 16.53 -19.55
C GLU A 63 -18.64 15.66 -18.96
N TYR A 64 -18.32 14.92 -17.88
CA TYR A 64 -19.31 14.05 -17.22
C TYR A 64 -20.17 14.76 -16.19
N LYS A 65 -19.99 16.10 -16.02
CA LYS A 65 -20.72 16.92 -15.03
C LYS A 65 -20.67 16.30 -13.63
N ILE A 66 -19.47 15.86 -13.23
CA ILE A 66 -19.25 15.27 -11.92
C ILE A 66 -19.34 16.37 -10.87
N THR A 67 -20.07 16.12 -9.78
CA THR A 67 -20.38 17.11 -8.75
C THR A 67 -19.22 17.40 -7.78
N GLU A 68 -18.14 16.65 -7.89
CA GLU A 68 -16.93 16.79 -7.06
C GLU A 68 -15.68 16.52 -7.92
N PRO A 69 -14.50 17.04 -7.55
CA PRO A 69 -13.27 16.72 -8.28
C PRO A 69 -12.92 15.24 -8.16
N ILE A 70 -12.27 14.65 -9.18
CA ILE A 70 -11.66 13.34 -9.06
C ILE A 70 -10.51 13.46 -8.04
N PRO A 71 -10.55 12.72 -6.90
CA PRO A 71 -9.50 12.83 -5.90
C PRO A 71 -8.14 12.45 -6.49
N LYS A 72 -7.09 13.17 -6.08
CA LYS A 72 -5.71 12.89 -6.55
C LYS A 72 -5.32 11.43 -6.33
N LEU A 73 -5.68 10.86 -5.18
CA LEU A 73 -5.41 9.45 -4.87
C LEU A 73 -6.08 8.49 -5.86
N ALA A 74 -7.34 8.74 -6.26
CA ALA A 74 -8.04 7.95 -7.27
C ALA A 74 -7.36 8.04 -8.64
N ALA A 75 -6.95 9.25 -9.01
CA ALA A 75 -6.26 9.50 -10.26
C ALA A 75 -4.86 8.82 -10.29
N MET A 76 -4.13 8.82 -9.18
CA MET A 76 -2.86 8.09 -9.04
C MET A 76 -3.06 6.58 -9.21
N VAL A 77 -4.06 5.99 -8.55
CA VAL A 77 -4.38 4.56 -8.70
C VAL A 77 -4.73 4.22 -10.14
N ALA A 78 -5.49 5.09 -10.83
CA ALA A 78 -5.82 4.90 -12.25
C ALA A 78 -4.58 4.99 -13.17
N ALA A 79 -3.60 5.82 -12.83
CA ALA A 79 -2.37 6.01 -13.60
C ALA A 79 -1.31 4.93 -13.32
N SER A 80 -1.34 4.29 -12.16
CA SER A 80 -0.28 3.38 -11.68
C SER A 80 0.08 2.23 -12.63
N PRO A 81 -0.85 1.61 -13.41
CA PRO A 81 -0.49 0.58 -14.37
C PRO A 81 0.41 1.11 -15.50
N LEU A 82 0.18 2.36 -15.95
CA LEU A 82 1.02 2.98 -16.97
C LEU A 82 2.42 3.29 -16.42
N GLU A 83 2.54 3.79 -15.22
CA GLU A 83 3.83 4.00 -14.56
C GLU A 83 4.59 2.69 -14.39
N ALA A 84 3.93 1.63 -13.92
CA ALA A 84 4.51 0.30 -13.80
C ALA A 84 5.04 -0.21 -15.15
N ALA A 85 4.26 -0.05 -16.23
CA ALA A 85 4.65 -0.47 -17.58
C ALA A 85 5.88 0.29 -18.09
N ILE A 86 6.03 1.58 -17.77
CA ILE A 86 7.20 2.40 -18.16
C ILE A 86 8.46 1.91 -17.46
N HIS A 87 8.40 1.68 -16.15
CA HIS A 87 9.53 1.15 -15.39
C HIS A 87 9.89 -0.27 -15.81
N ASP A 88 8.90 -1.13 -16.07
CA ASP A 88 9.12 -2.48 -16.56
C ASP A 88 9.80 -2.46 -17.95
N ALA A 89 9.29 -1.66 -18.88
CA ALA A 89 9.86 -1.52 -20.22
C ALA A 89 11.30 -0.98 -20.18
N PHE A 90 11.58 -0.02 -19.31
CA PHE A 90 12.92 0.52 -19.13
C PHE A 90 13.92 -0.54 -18.65
N GLY A 91 13.55 -1.32 -17.64
CA GLY A 91 14.36 -2.43 -17.16
C GLY A 91 14.57 -3.49 -18.23
N ARG A 92 13.52 -3.87 -18.97
CA ARG A 92 13.61 -4.85 -20.07
C ARG A 92 14.47 -4.37 -21.24
N LEU A 93 14.37 -3.09 -21.59
CA LEU A 93 15.20 -2.48 -22.64
C LEU A 93 16.71 -2.64 -22.34
N HIS A 94 17.08 -2.50 -21.07
CA HIS A 94 18.45 -2.64 -20.59
C HIS A 94 18.82 -4.08 -20.18
N GLY A 95 17.89 -5.04 -20.25
CA GLY A 95 18.10 -6.42 -19.78
C GLY A 95 18.41 -6.53 -18.29
N ARG A 96 17.96 -5.56 -17.48
CA ARG A 96 18.25 -5.43 -16.04
C ARG A 96 16.97 -5.20 -15.24
N ASN A 97 17.06 -5.42 -13.94
CA ASN A 97 16.00 -5.00 -13.01
C ASN A 97 15.92 -3.47 -12.98
N SER A 98 14.72 -2.89 -13.08
CA SER A 98 14.54 -1.44 -13.20
C SER A 98 15.04 -0.67 -11.98
N PHE A 99 15.05 -1.28 -10.81
CA PHE A 99 15.61 -0.67 -9.60
C PHE A 99 17.13 -0.46 -9.68
N ASP A 100 17.85 -1.29 -10.44
CA ASP A 100 19.31 -1.17 -10.64
C ASP A 100 19.67 -0.02 -11.59
N LEU A 101 18.70 0.52 -12.32
CA LEU A 101 18.86 1.61 -13.27
C LEU A 101 18.51 2.99 -12.66
N MET A 102 18.30 3.07 -11.35
CA MET A 102 17.89 4.29 -10.66
C MET A 102 19.08 5.15 -10.18
N SER A 103 20.14 5.24 -11.00
CA SER A 103 21.39 5.95 -10.70
C SER A 103 21.67 7.08 -11.69
N ALA A 104 22.69 7.89 -11.43
CA ALA A 104 23.17 8.96 -12.32
C ALA A 104 23.62 8.47 -13.72
N GLU A 105 23.90 7.18 -13.88
CA GLU A 105 24.25 6.60 -15.19
C GLU A 105 23.04 6.53 -16.13
N PHE A 106 21.83 6.37 -15.58
CA PHE A 106 20.60 6.10 -16.34
C PHE A 106 19.53 7.18 -16.19
N LEU A 107 19.61 8.02 -15.16
CA LEU A 107 18.66 9.10 -14.92
C LEU A 107 19.28 10.45 -15.29
N ASN A 108 18.51 11.29 -15.98
CA ASN A 108 18.98 12.60 -16.45
C ASN A 108 19.01 13.66 -15.34
N GLU A 109 18.17 13.49 -14.31
CA GLU A 109 18.02 14.43 -13.21
C GLU A 109 18.13 13.71 -11.88
N ASP A 110 18.68 14.40 -10.89
CA ASP A 110 18.73 13.91 -9.51
C ASP A 110 17.38 14.10 -8.79
N LEU A 111 17.27 13.63 -7.56
CA LEU A 111 16.04 13.72 -6.78
C LEU A 111 15.61 15.15 -6.44
N SER A 112 16.49 16.14 -6.54
CA SER A 112 16.13 17.54 -6.25
C SER A 112 15.14 18.11 -7.25
N ALA A 113 15.13 17.60 -8.48
CA ALA A 113 14.17 17.99 -9.52
C ALA A 113 12.72 17.56 -9.17
N TYR A 114 12.54 16.59 -8.32
CA TYR A 114 11.24 16.00 -7.95
C TYR A 114 10.85 16.27 -6.50
N LEU A 115 11.83 16.50 -5.62
CA LEU A 115 11.64 16.69 -4.19
C LEU A 115 12.01 18.13 -3.80
N ASN A 116 13.20 18.35 -3.23
CA ASN A 116 13.72 19.67 -2.91
C ASN A 116 15.27 19.68 -2.89
N GLU A 117 15.86 20.84 -2.57
CA GLU A 117 17.29 21.06 -2.55
C GLU A 117 18.10 20.16 -1.59
N GLU A 118 17.46 19.57 -0.57
CA GLU A 118 18.12 18.62 0.35
C GLU A 118 18.57 17.33 -0.39
N PHE A 119 18.05 17.09 -1.59
CA PHE A 119 18.32 15.91 -2.41
C PHE A 119 19.25 16.17 -3.60
N VAL A 120 19.93 17.33 -3.65
CA VAL A 120 20.91 17.63 -4.70
C VAL A 120 22.00 16.56 -4.72
N GLY A 121 22.30 16.03 -5.91
CA GLY A 121 23.27 14.96 -6.15
C GLY A 121 22.85 13.59 -5.62
N LYS A 122 21.60 13.41 -5.21
CA LYS A 122 21.04 12.13 -4.76
C LYS A 122 20.15 11.51 -5.83
N TYR A 123 20.23 10.19 -5.93
CA TYR A 123 19.46 9.37 -6.86
C TYR A 123 18.64 8.31 -6.09
N PRO A 124 17.59 7.73 -6.64
CA PRO A 124 16.83 6.69 -5.91
C PRO A 124 17.71 5.51 -5.47
N VAL A 125 18.74 5.14 -6.24
CA VAL A 125 19.68 4.06 -5.89
C VAL A 125 20.35 4.27 -4.53
N ASP A 126 20.58 5.51 -4.08
CA ASP A 126 21.18 5.82 -2.78
C ASP A 126 20.29 5.37 -1.59
N TYR A 127 19.03 5.07 -1.87
CA TYR A 127 17.99 4.69 -0.90
C TYR A 127 17.43 3.29 -1.14
N LEU A 128 17.98 2.55 -2.11
CA LEU A 128 17.56 1.19 -2.46
C LEU A 128 18.61 0.17 -2.02
N SER A 129 18.18 -1.06 -1.81
CA SER A 129 19.08 -2.20 -1.65
C SER A 129 19.60 -2.64 -3.02
N GLU A 130 20.87 -3.00 -3.11
CA GLU A 130 21.50 -3.49 -4.34
C GLU A 130 20.81 -4.75 -4.87
N LYS A 131 20.36 -5.62 -3.97
CA LYS A 131 19.61 -6.83 -4.28
C LYS A 131 18.29 -6.85 -3.53
N PRO A 132 17.26 -7.56 -4.04
CA PRO A 132 16.06 -7.79 -3.29
C PRO A 132 16.39 -8.54 -1.99
N LYS A 133 15.69 -8.23 -0.91
CA LYS A 133 15.75 -9.06 0.31
C LYS A 133 15.32 -10.48 -0.05
N ALA A 134 15.97 -11.48 0.56
CA ALA A 134 15.66 -12.88 0.28
C ALA A 134 14.19 -13.21 0.61
N THR A 135 13.71 -12.69 1.75
CA THR A 135 12.33 -12.89 2.18
C THR A 135 11.77 -11.59 2.77
N MET A 136 10.45 -11.43 2.70
CA MET A 136 9.72 -10.35 3.36
C MET A 136 8.65 -10.90 4.29
N PRO A 137 8.55 -10.41 5.55
CA PRO A 137 7.40 -10.68 6.40
C PRO A 137 6.12 -10.15 5.76
N LEU A 138 5.00 -10.88 5.98
CA LEU A 138 3.69 -10.48 5.46
C LEU A 138 2.80 -9.97 6.58
N TYR A 139 2.24 -8.76 6.42
CA TYR A 139 1.11 -8.32 7.22
C TYR A 139 -0.15 -9.06 6.77
N HIS A 140 -0.80 -9.73 7.72
CA HIS A 140 -2.14 -10.26 7.54
C HIS A 140 -3.15 -9.23 7.98
N LEU A 141 -4.11 -8.90 7.11
CA LEU A 141 -5.18 -7.98 7.46
C LEU A 141 -6.22 -8.69 8.33
N VAL A 142 -6.54 -8.09 9.46
CA VAL A 142 -7.68 -8.45 10.29
C VAL A 142 -8.76 -7.38 10.07
N GLY A 143 -9.62 -7.62 9.07
CA GLY A 143 -10.70 -6.72 8.71
C GLY A 143 -11.72 -6.58 9.84
N ALA A 144 -12.46 -5.47 9.87
CA ALA A 144 -13.43 -5.20 10.94
C ALA A 144 -14.54 -6.27 11.05
N LEU A 145 -14.88 -6.90 9.92
CA LEU A 145 -15.92 -7.94 9.84
C LEU A 145 -15.35 -9.37 9.68
N ASP A 146 -14.03 -9.53 9.66
CA ASP A 146 -13.41 -10.83 9.49
C ASP A 146 -13.65 -11.69 10.73
N PRO A 147 -14.01 -12.98 10.55
CA PRO A 147 -14.13 -13.92 11.64
C PRO A 147 -12.79 -14.13 12.36
N LEU A 148 -12.79 -14.02 13.67
CA LEU A 148 -11.62 -14.29 14.50
C LEU A 148 -11.51 -15.77 14.84
N SER A 149 -12.66 -16.41 15.11
CA SER A 149 -12.76 -17.80 15.53
C SER A 149 -13.94 -18.50 14.83
N ASN A 150 -14.06 -19.81 15.03
CA ASN A 150 -15.18 -20.61 14.51
C ASN A 150 -16.55 -20.14 15.01
N GLN A 151 -16.62 -19.47 16.17
CA GLN A 151 -17.86 -18.95 16.73
C GLN A 151 -18.43 -17.78 15.90
N ASP A 152 -17.60 -17.12 15.12
CA ASP A 152 -17.97 -15.97 14.30
C ASP A 152 -18.52 -16.39 12.92
N ILE A 153 -18.36 -17.65 12.54
CA ILE A 153 -18.80 -18.18 11.23
C ILE A 153 -20.21 -18.70 11.31
N LYS A 154 -21.10 -18.15 10.47
CA LYS A 154 -22.47 -18.65 10.30
C LYS A 154 -22.54 -19.78 9.27
N THR A 155 -21.81 -19.63 8.16
CA THR A 155 -21.75 -20.59 7.06
C THR A 155 -20.36 -20.61 6.49
N ARG A 156 -19.73 -21.77 6.39
CA ARG A 156 -18.40 -21.93 5.81
C ARG A 156 -18.46 -21.91 4.29
N LEU A 157 -17.45 -21.28 3.67
CA LEU A 157 -17.28 -21.24 2.23
C LEU A 157 -16.78 -22.59 1.69
N ASN A 158 -15.92 -23.28 2.44
CA ASN A 158 -15.31 -24.58 2.10
C ASN A 158 -14.57 -24.54 0.73
N ASP A 159 -13.91 -23.42 0.43
CA ASP A 159 -13.14 -23.23 -0.79
C ASP A 159 -11.67 -23.68 -0.67
N GLY A 160 -11.30 -24.27 0.46
CA GLY A 160 -9.96 -24.78 0.74
C GLY A 160 -9.00 -23.74 1.34
N TYR A 161 -9.47 -22.53 1.62
CA TYR A 161 -8.71 -21.51 2.33
C TYR A 161 -9.14 -21.38 3.79
N PRO A 162 -8.26 -20.92 4.70
CA PRO A 162 -8.64 -20.54 6.05
C PRO A 162 -9.73 -19.46 6.04
N GLU A 163 -10.68 -19.54 6.96
CA GLU A 163 -11.81 -18.61 7.06
C GLU A 163 -11.79 -17.78 8.33
N THR A 164 -10.98 -18.17 9.34
CA THR A 164 -10.83 -17.45 10.60
C THR A 164 -9.40 -16.97 10.81
N LEU A 165 -9.21 -15.93 11.64
CA LEU A 165 -7.88 -15.49 12.02
C LEU A 165 -7.06 -16.63 12.60
N GLU A 166 -7.66 -17.43 13.51
CA GLU A 166 -6.98 -18.59 14.13
C GLU A 166 -6.43 -19.56 13.08
N GLU A 167 -7.25 -19.91 12.08
CA GLU A 167 -6.83 -20.82 10.98
C GLU A 167 -5.73 -20.22 10.13
N TRP A 168 -5.80 -18.91 9.78
CA TRP A 168 -4.76 -18.21 9.05
C TRP A 168 -3.42 -18.21 9.80
N LEU A 169 -3.45 -17.97 11.11
CA LEU A 169 -2.24 -17.98 11.95
C LEU A 169 -1.59 -19.36 12.03
N GLN A 170 -2.40 -20.43 12.08
CA GLN A 170 -1.93 -21.81 12.09
C GLN A 170 -1.37 -22.23 10.72
N SER A 171 -2.09 -21.92 9.64
CA SER A 171 -1.73 -22.30 8.27
C SER A 171 -0.44 -21.61 7.79
N ASP A 172 -0.37 -20.30 7.93
CA ASP A 172 0.63 -19.49 7.25
C ASP A 172 1.82 -19.10 8.14
N GLY A 173 1.71 -19.32 9.45
CA GLY A 173 2.77 -18.96 10.40
C GLY A 173 2.97 -17.44 10.53
N ILE A 174 1.95 -16.64 10.26
CA ILE A 174 1.96 -15.16 10.31
C ILE A 174 2.43 -14.66 11.67
N SER A 175 3.22 -13.59 11.68
CA SER A 175 3.67 -12.89 12.88
C SER A 175 3.34 -11.38 12.88
N HIS A 176 2.93 -10.85 11.74
CA HIS A 176 2.58 -9.44 11.58
C HIS A 176 1.09 -9.31 11.25
N LEU A 177 0.35 -8.54 12.03
CA LEU A 177 -1.08 -8.31 11.86
C LEU A 177 -1.38 -6.83 11.73
N LYS A 178 -2.25 -6.50 10.77
CA LYS A 178 -2.84 -5.18 10.64
C LYS A 178 -4.31 -5.26 11.04
N ILE A 179 -4.68 -4.61 12.13
CA ILE A 179 -6.02 -4.65 12.72
C ILE A 179 -6.80 -3.42 12.26
N LYS A 180 -7.91 -3.63 11.56
CA LYS A 180 -8.85 -2.56 11.19
C LYS A 180 -9.71 -2.21 12.38
N LEU A 181 -9.75 -0.92 12.70
CA LEU A 181 -10.46 -0.34 13.83
C LEU A 181 -11.55 0.62 13.35
N ALA A 182 -12.54 0.86 14.19
CA ALA A 182 -13.65 1.77 13.89
C ALA A 182 -13.23 3.25 14.01
N GLY A 183 -12.30 3.57 14.92
CA GLY A 183 -11.83 4.93 15.16
C GLY A 183 -12.84 5.87 15.85
N ASN A 184 -14.06 5.40 16.08
CA ASN A 184 -15.15 6.18 16.69
C ASN A 184 -15.97 5.39 17.72
N ASN A 185 -15.56 4.17 18.03
CA ASN A 185 -16.13 3.30 19.06
C ASN A 185 -15.01 2.65 19.87
N ILE A 186 -14.56 3.31 20.90
CA ILE A 186 -13.37 2.93 21.65
C ILE A 186 -13.50 1.57 22.35
N ASP A 187 -14.68 1.23 22.87
CA ASP A 187 -14.90 -0.04 23.56
C ASP A 187 -14.81 -1.22 22.59
N TRP A 188 -15.33 -1.04 21.36
CA TRP A 188 -15.20 -2.02 20.31
C TRP A 188 -13.76 -2.16 19.84
N ASP A 189 -13.05 -1.04 19.64
CA ASP A 189 -11.67 -1.01 19.19
C ASP A 189 -10.75 -1.71 20.19
N VAL A 190 -10.88 -1.38 21.48
CA VAL A 190 -10.14 -2.04 22.56
C VAL A 190 -10.46 -3.53 22.62
N GLY A 191 -11.74 -3.90 22.59
CA GLY A 191 -12.17 -5.30 22.58
C GLY A 191 -11.59 -6.10 21.42
N ARG A 192 -11.59 -5.51 20.20
CA ARG A 192 -11.03 -6.13 18.99
C ARG A 192 -9.54 -6.38 19.12
N ILE A 193 -8.77 -5.41 19.61
CA ILE A 193 -7.32 -5.52 19.80
C ILE A 193 -6.97 -6.60 20.84
N VAL A 194 -7.64 -6.57 21.96
CA VAL A 194 -7.41 -7.53 23.07
C VAL A 194 -7.73 -8.96 22.62
N GLU A 195 -8.83 -9.16 21.91
CA GLU A 195 -9.23 -10.48 21.42
C GLU A 195 -8.27 -11.01 20.34
N VAL A 196 -7.87 -10.18 19.38
CA VAL A 196 -6.84 -10.55 18.39
C VAL A 196 -5.54 -10.97 19.10
N THR A 197 -5.11 -10.21 20.11
CA THR A 197 -3.88 -10.53 20.85
C THR A 197 -4.05 -11.85 21.62
N ARG A 198 -5.20 -12.09 22.25
CA ARG A 198 -5.51 -13.35 22.96
C ARG A 198 -5.42 -14.55 22.02
N ILE A 199 -5.94 -14.45 20.81
CA ILE A 199 -5.85 -15.51 19.78
C ILE A 199 -4.40 -15.74 19.37
N CYS A 200 -3.63 -14.67 19.13
CA CYS A 200 -2.20 -14.78 18.84
C CYS A 200 -1.44 -15.57 19.89
N GLU A 201 -1.67 -15.25 21.18
CA GLU A 201 -1.04 -15.93 22.30
C GLU A 201 -1.48 -17.39 22.43
N ALA A 202 -2.76 -17.68 22.16
CA ALA A 202 -3.26 -19.05 22.20
C ALA A 202 -2.68 -19.93 21.08
N VAL A 203 -2.47 -19.36 19.89
CA VAL A 203 -1.92 -20.10 18.73
C VAL A 203 -0.41 -20.29 18.83
N ALA A 204 0.35 -19.27 19.21
CA ALA A 204 1.81 -19.34 19.28
C ALA A 204 2.37 -18.29 20.26
N PRO A 205 2.42 -18.60 21.56
CA PRO A 205 2.86 -17.67 22.60
C PRO A 205 4.32 -17.22 22.45
N GLU A 206 5.17 -18.07 21.86
CA GLU A 206 6.60 -17.80 21.64
C GLU A 206 6.86 -16.92 20.40
N ARG A 207 5.85 -16.67 19.56
CA ARG A 207 6.02 -15.93 18.31
C ARG A 207 6.20 -14.43 18.58
N ASN A 208 7.16 -13.82 17.91
CA ASN A 208 7.40 -12.38 18.03
C ASN A 208 6.35 -11.58 17.24
N TRP A 209 5.17 -11.44 17.82
CA TRP A 209 4.04 -10.74 17.22
C TRP A 209 4.31 -9.25 17.01
N LYS A 210 3.85 -8.73 15.87
CA LYS A 210 3.85 -7.31 15.53
C LYS A 210 2.44 -6.91 15.11
N LEU A 211 1.88 -5.94 15.81
CA LEU A 211 0.53 -5.44 15.55
C LEU A 211 0.62 -4.04 14.95
N SER A 212 -0.27 -3.70 14.07
CA SER A 212 -0.50 -2.34 13.63
C SER A 212 -2.00 -2.03 13.66
N PHE A 213 -2.33 -0.79 13.98
CA PHE A 213 -3.70 -0.33 14.14
C PHE A 213 -4.04 0.66 13.04
N ASP A 214 -5.03 0.32 12.22
CA ASP A 214 -5.46 1.15 11.10
C ASP A 214 -6.87 1.67 11.34
N PHE A 215 -6.97 2.99 11.50
CA PHE A 215 -8.22 3.70 11.78
C PHE A 215 -8.92 4.22 10.53
N ASN A 216 -8.30 4.12 9.36
CA ASN A 216 -8.85 4.61 8.10
C ASN A 216 -9.49 6.00 8.24
N GLU A 217 -8.78 6.96 8.83
CA GLU A 217 -9.16 8.38 8.92
C GLU A 217 -10.30 8.71 9.91
N GLN A 218 -10.74 7.75 10.75
CA GLN A 218 -11.99 7.87 11.49
C GLN A 218 -11.84 8.47 12.90
N CYS A 219 -10.62 8.67 13.41
CA CYS A 219 -10.47 9.21 14.77
C CYS A 219 -10.92 10.67 14.84
N PRO A 220 -11.71 11.04 15.86
CA PRO A 220 -12.17 12.41 16.02
C PRO A 220 -11.03 13.39 16.37
N ASN A 221 -10.00 12.91 17.06
CA ASN A 221 -8.84 13.67 17.51
C ASN A 221 -7.73 12.75 18.03
N GLU A 222 -6.58 13.33 18.41
CA GLU A 222 -5.45 12.61 18.99
C GLU A 222 -5.76 11.95 20.33
N ASP A 223 -6.62 12.58 21.16
CA ASP A 223 -6.97 12.09 22.49
C ASP A 223 -7.69 10.74 22.44
N TYR A 224 -8.49 10.50 21.41
CA TYR A 224 -9.12 9.19 21.18
C TYR A 224 -8.07 8.06 21.12
N VAL A 225 -7.01 8.26 20.36
CA VAL A 225 -5.96 7.24 20.21
C VAL A 225 -5.16 7.10 21.51
N LEU A 226 -4.90 8.18 22.20
CA LEU A 226 -4.19 8.14 23.51
C LEU A 226 -5.01 7.39 24.56
N ASP A 227 -6.32 7.64 24.66
CA ASP A 227 -7.22 6.90 25.57
C ASP A 227 -7.27 5.41 25.21
N LEU A 228 -7.34 5.09 23.90
CA LEU A 228 -7.26 3.70 23.44
C LEU A 228 -5.94 3.04 23.86
N LEU A 229 -4.80 3.70 23.66
CA LEU A 229 -3.49 3.16 24.04
C LEU A 229 -3.38 2.93 25.55
N GLU A 230 -3.89 3.86 26.38
CA GLU A 230 -3.93 3.72 27.84
C GLU A 230 -4.79 2.52 28.26
N ARG A 231 -5.98 2.38 27.65
CA ARG A 231 -6.89 1.25 27.95
C ARG A 231 -6.28 -0.10 27.56
N ILE A 232 -5.67 -0.22 26.38
CA ILE A 232 -5.03 -1.49 25.99
C ILE A 232 -3.82 -1.80 26.86
N GLU A 233 -3.00 -0.82 27.25
CA GLU A 233 -1.87 -1.05 28.15
C GLU A 233 -2.32 -1.60 29.51
N ARG A 234 -3.43 -1.07 30.03
CA ARG A 234 -4.02 -1.54 31.29
C ARG A 234 -4.67 -2.92 31.18
N LEU A 235 -5.36 -3.22 30.09
CA LEU A 235 -6.13 -4.45 29.90
C LEU A 235 -5.29 -5.61 29.33
N SER A 236 -4.33 -5.31 28.46
CA SER A 236 -3.47 -6.24 27.79
C SER A 236 -2.12 -5.61 27.47
N LYS A 237 -1.22 -5.63 28.44
CA LYS A 237 0.13 -5.07 28.29
C LYS A 237 0.83 -5.60 27.02
N LEU A 238 0.62 -6.87 26.66
CA LEU A 238 1.16 -7.47 25.45
C LEU A 238 0.66 -6.79 24.18
N SER A 239 -0.61 -6.41 24.10
CA SER A 239 -1.14 -5.67 22.94
C SER A 239 -0.40 -4.35 22.73
N PHE A 240 -0.14 -3.63 23.82
CA PHE A 240 0.61 -2.38 23.78
C PHE A 240 2.08 -2.60 23.40
N GLU A 241 2.76 -3.57 24.01
CA GLU A 241 4.18 -3.86 23.75
C GLU A 241 4.45 -4.31 22.31
N ARG A 242 3.49 -5.02 21.70
CA ARG A 242 3.57 -5.53 20.33
C ARG A 242 3.13 -4.55 19.26
N LEU A 243 2.57 -3.42 19.64
CA LEU A 243 2.18 -2.38 18.70
C LEU A 243 3.41 -1.80 17.99
N GLN A 244 3.48 -1.99 16.68
CA GLN A 244 4.58 -1.55 15.85
C GLN A 244 4.35 -0.14 15.30
N TYR A 245 3.14 0.16 14.82
CA TYR A 245 2.76 1.49 14.33
C TYR A 245 1.24 1.69 14.36
N ILE A 246 0.84 2.94 14.25
CA ILE A 246 -0.54 3.40 14.10
C ILE A 246 -0.68 4.04 12.73
N GLU A 247 -1.74 3.72 11.99
CA GLU A 247 -1.95 4.17 10.62
C GLU A 247 -3.12 5.12 10.51
N GLN A 248 -2.90 6.21 9.80
CA GLN A 248 -3.86 7.22 9.34
C GLN A 248 -5.03 7.45 10.32
N PRO A 249 -4.77 7.89 11.55
CA PRO A 249 -5.86 8.16 12.49
C PRO A 249 -6.67 9.39 12.09
N THR A 250 -6.06 10.40 11.44
CA THR A 250 -6.73 11.65 11.06
C THR A 250 -7.32 11.57 9.64
N PRO A 251 -8.32 12.41 9.32
CA PRO A 251 -8.82 12.57 7.96
C PRO A 251 -7.71 12.87 6.95
N ARG A 252 -7.90 12.40 5.71
CA ARG A 252 -6.87 12.50 4.63
C ARG A 252 -6.54 13.93 4.23
N ASP A 253 -7.45 14.87 4.38
CA ASP A 253 -7.17 16.28 4.13
C ASP A 253 -6.47 16.92 5.34
N LEU A 254 -5.15 16.92 5.29
CA LEU A 254 -4.31 17.54 6.32
C LEU A 254 -4.29 19.07 6.25
N THR A 255 -4.91 19.69 5.24
CA THR A 255 -4.87 21.15 5.04
C THR A 255 -6.01 21.85 5.77
N THR A 256 -7.19 21.25 5.84
CA THR A 256 -8.41 21.87 6.38
C THR A 256 -8.52 21.79 7.90
N ARG A 257 -7.98 20.73 8.51
CA ARG A 257 -8.02 20.53 9.97
C ARG A 257 -6.64 20.70 10.58
N THR A 258 -6.19 21.94 10.63
CA THR A 258 -4.83 22.28 11.06
C THR A 258 -4.56 21.95 12.54
N GLU A 259 -5.60 21.87 13.36
CA GLU A 259 -5.57 21.51 14.77
C GLU A 259 -5.35 20.00 14.98
N MET A 260 -5.67 19.16 13.99
CA MET A 260 -5.49 17.71 14.10
C MET A 260 -4.02 17.34 13.88
N THR A 261 -3.34 17.03 14.95
CA THR A 261 -1.95 16.59 14.96
C THR A 261 -1.82 15.22 15.63
N VAL A 262 -0.67 14.57 15.48
CA VAL A 262 -0.36 13.25 16.06
C VAL A 262 0.96 13.26 16.81
N HIS A 263 1.41 14.42 17.27
CA HIS A 263 2.71 14.60 17.96
C HIS A 263 2.82 13.81 19.26
N ARG A 264 1.73 13.69 20.01
CA ARG A 264 1.74 13.00 21.31
C ARG A 264 1.77 11.49 21.11
N ILE A 265 0.98 10.99 20.16
CA ILE A 265 0.95 9.57 19.77
C ILE A 265 2.30 9.15 19.23
N SER A 266 2.91 9.96 18.37
CA SER A 266 4.18 9.63 17.70
C SER A 266 5.38 9.52 18.64
N ARG A 267 5.27 10.03 19.86
CA ARG A 267 6.27 9.82 20.93
C ARG A 267 6.17 8.41 21.53
N LEU A 268 5.02 7.77 21.41
CA LEU A 268 4.77 6.42 21.93
C LEU A 268 5.04 5.34 20.87
N ARG A 269 4.53 5.57 19.66
CA ARG A 269 4.66 4.64 18.52
C ARG A 269 4.74 5.44 17.22
N PRO A 270 5.42 4.92 16.18
CA PRO A 270 5.37 5.52 14.85
C PRO A 270 3.92 5.71 14.38
N VAL A 271 3.61 6.87 13.83
CA VAL A 271 2.34 7.16 13.18
C VAL A 271 2.58 7.26 11.68
N VAL A 272 1.91 6.39 10.93
CA VAL A 272 2.11 6.18 9.49
C VAL A 272 1.03 6.90 8.70
N ILE A 273 1.46 7.69 7.72
CA ILE A 273 0.55 8.32 6.75
C ILE A 273 0.27 7.36 5.59
N ASP A 274 -1.00 7.20 5.19
CA ASP A 274 -1.44 6.39 4.05
C ASP A 274 -2.29 7.20 3.07
N GLU A 275 -3.58 7.40 3.33
CA GLU A 275 -4.51 8.06 2.40
C GLU A 275 -4.09 9.49 2.05
N SER A 276 -3.46 10.17 2.99
CA SER A 276 -2.96 11.53 2.78
C SER A 276 -1.66 11.61 1.98
N LEU A 277 -0.92 10.49 1.81
CA LEU A 277 0.37 10.46 1.12
C LEU A 277 0.15 10.39 -0.40
N THR A 278 0.19 11.52 -1.06
CA THR A 278 -0.01 11.66 -2.51
C THR A 278 1.15 12.30 -3.26
N ASP A 279 2.09 12.93 -2.55
CA ASP A 279 3.28 13.58 -3.09
C ASP A 279 4.21 14.06 -1.97
N PHE A 280 5.32 14.69 -2.36
CA PHE A 280 6.30 15.24 -1.41
C PHE A 280 5.74 16.39 -0.56
N ALA A 281 4.84 17.21 -1.11
CA ALA A 281 4.21 18.29 -0.34
C ALA A 281 3.35 17.72 0.80
N SER A 282 2.56 16.68 0.51
CA SER A 282 1.76 15.97 1.51
C SER A 282 2.63 15.27 2.56
N LEU A 283 3.76 14.69 2.17
CA LEU A 283 4.73 14.11 3.12
C LEU A 283 5.29 15.18 4.07
N ARG A 284 5.68 16.34 3.55
CA ARG A 284 6.18 17.44 4.38
C ARG A 284 5.13 17.94 5.35
N LEU A 285 3.89 18.11 4.88
CA LEU A 285 2.77 18.51 5.72
C LEU A 285 2.49 17.46 6.81
N ALA A 286 2.49 16.17 6.46
CA ALA A 286 2.31 15.09 7.43
C ALA A 286 3.38 15.13 8.54
N ARG A 287 4.65 15.35 8.20
CA ARG A 287 5.73 15.54 9.18
C ARG A 287 5.46 16.72 10.11
N GLN A 288 4.98 17.84 9.58
CA GLN A 288 4.59 19.01 10.38
C GLN A 288 3.42 18.70 11.31
N ARG A 289 2.54 17.74 10.96
CA ARG A 289 1.43 17.26 11.79
C ARG A 289 1.83 16.17 12.78
N GLY A 290 3.10 15.74 12.79
CA GLY A 290 3.63 14.75 13.73
C GLY A 290 3.69 13.32 13.22
N TYR A 291 3.37 13.06 11.94
CA TYR A 291 3.55 11.74 11.36
C TYR A 291 5.04 11.39 11.26
N THR A 292 5.39 10.17 11.63
CA THR A 292 6.75 9.66 11.72
C THR A 292 6.99 8.41 10.88
N GLY A 293 6.03 8.03 10.05
CA GLY A 293 6.12 6.90 9.16
C GLY A 293 5.31 7.08 7.88
N VAL A 294 5.57 6.23 6.90
CA VAL A 294 4.90 6.20 5.59
C VAL A 294 4.45 4.80 5.20
N ALA A 295 3.25 4.70 4.62
CA ALA A 295 2.75 3.53 3.92
C ALA A 295 2.96 3.72 2.42
N LEU A 296 3.99 3.08 1.87
CA LEU A 296 4.26 3.10 0.43
C LEU A 296 3.39 2.09 -0.28
N LYS A 297 2.89 2.46 -1.45
CA LYS A 297 2.04 1.58 -2.26
C LYS A 297 2.44 1.69 -3.73
N ALA A 298 2.85 0.58 -4.35
CA ALA A 298 3.14 0.53 -5.78
C ALA A 298 1.90 0.91 -6.63
N CYS A 299 0.70 0.65 -6.12
CA CYS A 299 -0.55 1.04 -6.77
C CYS A 299 -0.88 2.55 -6.71
N LYS A 300 -0.07 3.36 -6.03
CA LYS A 300 -0.10 4.84 -6.13
C LYS A 300 0.82 5.37 -7.23
N GLY A 301 1.64 4.52 -7.83
CA GLY A 301 2.65 4.83 -8.85
C GLY A 301 4.04 4.36 -8.43
N GLN A 302 4.78 3.78 -9.37
CA GLN A 302 6.13 3.27 -9.12
C GLN A 302 7.10 4.41 -8.80
N SER A 303 7.07 5.47 -9.60
CA SER A 303 7.93 6.65 -9.37
C SER A 303 7.61 7.34 -8.06
N GLU A 304 6.32 7.54 -7.76
CA GLU A 304 5.91 8.16 -6.49
C GLU A 304 6.38 7.32 -5.30
N ALA A 305 6.27 6.00 -5.37
CA ALA A 305 6.74 5.11 -4.31
C ALA A 305 8.26 5.18 -4.10
N LEU A 306 9.04 5.32 -5.18
CA LEU A 306 10.50 5.52 -5.12
C LEU A 306 10.85 6.89 -4.50
N LEU A 307 10.20 7.96 -4.94
CA LEU A 307 10.42 9.32 -4.43
C LEU A 307 10.06 9.42 -2.95
N MET A 308 8.89 8.92 -2.55
CA MET A 308 8.47 8.93 -1.15
C MET A 308 9.30 7.98 -0.29
N GLY A 309 9.77 6.86 -0.84
CA GLY A 309 10.68 5.94 -0.17
C GLY A 309 12.05 6.58 0.11
N ALA A 310 12.60 7.30 -0.86
CA ALA A 310 13.82 8.08 -0.70
C ALA A 310 13.67 9.17 0.37
N ALA A 311 12.59 9.95 0.29
CA ALA A 311 12.29 11.00 1.26
C ALA A 311 12.10 10.44 2.68
N ALA A 312 11.34 9.34 2.83
CA ALA A 312 11.15 8.68 4.12
C ALA A 312 12.46 8.16 4.70
N SER A 313 13.32 7.58 3.87
CA SER A 313 14.65 7.12 4.30
C SER A 313 15.54 8.28 4.74
N HIS A 314 15.57 9.38 3.97
CA HIS A 314 16.31 10.59 4.29
C HIS A 314 15.87 11.17 5.64
N TYR A 315 14.57 11.27 5.86
CA TYR A 315 13.99 11.79 7.10
C TYR A 315 13.90 10.74 8.24
N LYS A 316 14.46 9.55 8.06
CA LYS A 316 14.47 8.45 9.04
C LYS A 316 13.07 8.05 9.53
N MET A 317 12.08 8.10 8.65
CA MET A 317 10.71 7.72 8.96
C MET A 317 10.55 6.18 8.95
N PHE A 318 9.62 5.67 9.76
CA PHE A 318 9.19 4.26 9.68
C PHE A 318 8.58 4.00 8.30
N THR A 319 8.85 2.82 7.73
CA THR A 319 8.40 2.50 6.37
C THR A 319 7.77 1.11 6.33
N CYS A 320 6.58 1.00 5.79
CA CYS A 320 5.96 -0.26 5.38
C CYS A 320 5.49 -0.15 3.92
N VAL A 321 5.34 -1.28 3.27
CA VAL A 321 4.69 -1.37 1.95
C VAL A 321 3.35 -2.04 2.12
N GLN A 322 2.34 -1.45 1.51
CA GLN A 322 0.96 -1.90 1.65
C GLN A 322 0.31 -2.10 0.28
N ASP A 323 -0.83 -2.77 0.27
CA ASP A 323 -1.59 -3.02 -0.94
C ASP A 323 -3.02 -2.46 -0.88
N LEU A 324 -3.78 -2.67 -1.95
CA LEU A 324 -5.22 -2.42 -2.07
C LEU A 324 -5.91 -3.73 -2.46
N THR A 325 -5.67 -4.82 -1.74
CA THR A 325 -6.10 -6.16 -2.15
C THR A 325 -5.52 -6.50 -3.53
N CYS A 326 -4.22 -6.22 -3.71
CA CYS A 326 -3.51 -6.48 -4.95
C CYS A 326 -3.41 -7.99 -5.21
N ILE A 327 -3.70 -8.39 -6.45
CA ILE A 327 -3.68 -9.78 -6.91
C ILE A 327 -2.66 -9.95 -8.04
N GLY A 328 -2.17 -11.16 -8.23
CA GLY A 328 -1.30 -11.51 -9.35
C GLY A 328 -0.11 -10.58 -9.51
N GLY A 329 0.09 -10.04 -10.72
CA GLY A 329 1.20 -9.13 -11.04
C GLY A 329 1.22 -7.85 -10.20
N SER A 330 0.08 -7.36 -9.75
CA SER A 330 0.03 -6.18 -8.87
C SER A 330 0.62 -6.46 -7.49
N PHE A 331 0.42 -7.66 -6.94
CA PHE A 331 1.07 -8.08 -5.71
C PHE A 331 2.57 -8.31 -5.90
N LEU A 332 2.98 -8.97 -7.00
CA LEU A 332 4.40 -9.16 -7.32
C LEU A 332 5.12 -7.82 -7.46
N HIS A 333 4.49 -6.82 -8.08
CA HIS A 333 5.03 -5.46 -8.18
C HIS A 333 5.21 -4.81 -6.80
N SER A 334 4.20 -4.89 -5.93
CA SER A 334 4.32 -4.38 -4.55
C SER A 334 5.42 -5.10 -3.77
N ALA A 335 5.55 -6.42 -3.94
CA ALA A 335 6.59 -7.21 -3.28
C ALA A 335 7.99 -6.89 -3.82
N SER A 336 8.13 -6.66 -5.13
CA SER A 336 9.38 -6.22 -5.74
C SER A 336 9.83 -4.88 -5.15
N LEU A 337 8.95 -3.88 -5.10
CA LEU A 337 9.22 -2.60 -4.44
C LEU A 337 9.65 -2.79 -2.97
N ALA A 338 8.87 -3.57 -2.19
CA ALA A 338 9.14 -3.80 -0.78
C ALA A 338 10.53 -4.42 -0.54
N SER A 339 10.93 -5.37 -1.38
CA SER A 339 12.19 -6.08 -1.27
C SER A 339 13.42 -5.19 -1.52
N ARG A 340 13.26 -4.13 -2.30
CA ARG A 340 14.33 -3.19 -2.67
C ARG A 340 14.44 -1.98 -1.72
N LEU A 341 13.48 -1.78 -0.84
CA LEU A 341 13.52 -0.72 0.17
C LEU A 341 14.15 -1.23 1.47
N PRO A 342 15.32 -0.72 1.91
CA PRO A 342 16.13 -1.32 2.98
C PRO A 342 15.40 -1.45 4.32
N LYS A 343 14.57 -0.46 4.67
CA LYS A 343 13.94 -0.33 5.99
C LYS A 343 12.49 -0.78 6.06
N VAL A 344 11.96 -1.37 4.99
CA VAL A 344 10.58 -1.90 5.02
C VAL A 344 10.47 -3.03 6.01
N ALA A 345 9.55 -2.88 6.97
CA ALA A 345 9.33 -3.84 8.05
C ALA A 345 8.62 -5.10 7.56
N ALA A 346 7.58 -4.94 6.77
CA ALA A 346 6.77 -6.01 6.18
C ALA A 346 5.93 -5.47 5.02
N ILE A 347 5.28 -6.36 4.27
CA ILE A 347 4.39 -6.05 3.16
C ILE A 347 2.98 -6.58 3.43
N GLU A 348 1.93 -5.85 3.02
CA GLU A 348 0.57 -6.39 2.94
C GLU A 348 0.39 -7.24 1.69
N GLY A 349 -0.37 -8.33 1.82
CA GLY A 349 -0.73 -9.23 0.73
C GLY A 349 -2.14 -9.79 0.91
N ASN A 350 -3.14 -8.91 0.86
CA ASN A 350 -4.52 -9.23 1.21
C ASN A 350 -5.29 -9.95 0.07
N GLY A 351 -4.76 -9.92 -1.16
CA GLY A 351 -5.35 -10.60 -2.32
C GLY A 351 -5.56 -12.10 -2.09
N ARG A 352 -4.66 -12.75 -1.34
CA ARG A 352 -4.78 -14.17 -0.97
C ARG A 352 -5.97 -14.46 -0.04
N GLN A 353 -6.39 -13.50 0.77
CA GLN A 353 -7.51 -13.63 1.71
C GLN A 353 -8.86 -13.38 1.02
N TYR A 354 -8.94 -12.34 0.18
CA TYR A 354 -10.22 -11.83 -0.34
C TYR A 354 -10.47 -12.15 -1.81
N CYS A 355 -9.43 -12.42 -2.59
CA CYS A 355 -9.53 -12.66 -4.04
C CYS A 355 -8.51 -13.73 -4.50
N PRO A 356 -8.43 -14.92 -3.89
CA PRO A 356 -7.39 -15.91 -4.19
C PRO A 356 -7.39 -16.33 -5.66
N ILE A 357 -8.54 -16.44 -6.30
CA ILE A 357 -8.67 -16.78 -7.73
C ILE A 357 -7.92 -15.80 -8.65
N GLY A 358 -7.78 -14.53 -8.24
CA GLY A 358 -7.04 -13.52 -9.02
C GLY A 358 -5.54 -13.77 -9.10
N ASN A 359 -5.01 -14.74 -8.35
CA ASN A 359 -3.60 -15.11 -8.34
C ASN A 359 -3.30 -16.31 -9.26
N GLU A 360 -4.31 -17.03 -9.78
CA GLU A 360 -4.15 -18.31 -10.49
C GLU A 360 -3.21 -18.22 -11.70
N ALA A 361 -3.30 -17.16 -12.49
CA ALA A 361 -2.44 -16.98 -13.67
C ALA A 361 -0.93 -16.96 -13.30
N TYR A 362 -0.59 -16.58 -12.07
CA TYR A 362 0.78 -16.50 -11.59
C TYR A 362 1.21 -17.72 -10.76
N MET A 363 0.28 -18.60 -10.38
CA MET A 363 0.58 -19.76 -9.53
C MET A 363 1.55 -20.76 -10.16
N LYS A 364 1.59 -20.85 -11.51
CA LYS A 364 2.52 -21.75 -12.20
C LYS A 364 3.98 -21.40 -11.93
N GLN A 365 4.30 -20.10 -11.93
CA GLN A 365 5.68 -19.60 -11.84
C GLN A 365 6.04 -19.06 -10.46
N TYR A 366 5.08 -18.43 -9.78
CA TYR A 366 5.30 -17.69 -8.54
C TYR A 366 4.49 -18.24 -7.37
N ALA A 367 4.10 -19.51 -7.37
CA ALA A 367 3.33 -20.11 -6.28
C ALA A 367 3.85 -19.79 -4.86
N PRO A 368 5.18 -19.80 -4.59
CA PRO A 368 5.70 -19.46 -3.27
C PRO A 368 5.37 -18.02 -2.81
N MET A 369 5.14 -17.09 -3.74
CA MET A 369 4.76 -15.71 -3.42
C MET A 369 3.33 -15.60 -2.89
N PHE A 370 2.45 -16.54 -3.27
CA PHE A 370 1.03 -16.56 -2.90
C PHE A 370 0.71 -17.60 -1.82
N ARG A 371 1.64 -18.52 -1.54
CA ARG A 371 1.56 -19.53 -0.49
C ARG A 371 2.54 -19.17 0.62
N VAL A 372 2.06 -18.38 1.56
CA VAL A 372 2.86 -17.89 2.69
C VAL A 372 3.31 -19.07 3.56
N ARG A 373 4.57 -19.06 3.95
CA ARG A 373 5.14 -20.02 4.89
C ARG A 373 5.97 -19.30 5.95
N TYR A 374 5.81 -19.69 7.20
CA TYR A 374 6.52 -19.04 8.32
C TYR A 374 6.33 -17.52 8.35
N GLY A 375 5.15 -17.05 7.90
CA GLY A 375 4.80 -15.64 7.87
C GLY A 375 5.56 -14.79 6.87
N THR A 376 6.27 -15.40 5.91
CA THR A 376 7.12 -14.71 4.94
C THR A 376 6.83 -15.14 3.50
N ILE A 377 7.24 -14.30 2.55
CA ILE A 377 7.25 -14.59 1.11
C ILE A 377 8.68 -14.50 0.57
N PRO A 378 9.10 -15.35 -0.41
CA PRO A 378 10.45 -15.40 -0.95
C PRO A 378 10.67 -14.35 -2.04
N THR A 379 10.99 -13.12 -1.65
CA THR A 379 11.14 -11.97 -2.56
C THR A 379 12.42 -12.00 -3.40
N GLU A 380 13.38 -12.89 -3.11
CA GLU A 380 14.54 -13.16 -3.98
C GLU A 380 14.16 -13.61 -5.39
N LEU A 381 12.93 -14.16 -5.56
CA LEU A 381 12.40 -14.54 -6.89
C LEU A 381 12.12 -13.33 -7.80
N LEU A 382 12.18 -12.11 -7.27
CA LEU A 382 11.83 -10.86 -7.96
C LEU A 382 13.08 -10.07 -8.40
N ASP A 383 14.15 -10.75 -8.84
CA ASP A 383 15.42 -10.14 -9.29
C ASP A 383 15.58 -10.16 -10.83
N GLY A 384 14.55 -10.49 -11.59
CA GLY A 384 14.56 -10.51 -13.05
C GLY A 384 14.56 -9.13 -13.70
N PRO A 385 14.68 -9.04 -15.05
CA PRO A 385 14.53 -7.79 -15.77
C PRO A 385 13.18 -7.11 -15.57
N GLY A 386 13.10 -5.82 -15.86
CA GLY A 386 11.90 -5.04 -15.69
C GLY A 386 11.62 -4.78 -14.20
N LEU A 387 10.41 -5.02 -13.74
CA LEU A 387 10.03 -4.91 -12.34
C LEU A 387 10.38 -6.16 -11.50
N GLY A 388 11.20 -7.06 -12.05
CA GLY A 388 11.71 -8.22 -11.34
C GLY A 388 10.92 -9.51 -11.59
N PHE A 389 9.85 -9.48 -12.36
CA PHE A 389 9.01 -10.64 -12.66
C PHE A 389 8.41 -10.59 -14.07
N GLU A 390 7.89 -11.73 -14.54
CA GLU A 390 7.23 -11.82 -15.86
C GLU A 390 5.72 -11.59 -15.72
N TRP A 391 5.20 -10.64 -16.50
CA TRP A 391 3.78 -10.42 -16.63
C TRP A 391 3.11 -11.61 -17.32
N GLN A 392 2.05 -12.14 -16.72
CA GLN A 392 1.22 -13.16 -17.35
C GLN A 392 0.06 -12.49 -18.08
N PRO A 393 -0.22 -12.86 -19.34
CA PRO A 393 -1.42 -12.37 -20.00
C PRO A 393 -2.66 -12.84 -19.21
N LEU A 394 -3.57 -11.93 -18.98
CA LEU A 394 -4.91 -12.30 -18.52
C LEU A 394 -5.50 -13.19 -19.62
N GLY A 395 -5.84 -14.44 -19.30
CA GLY A 395 -6.43 -15.37 -20.27
C GLY A 395 -7.62 -14.70 -20.95
N THR A 396 -7.53 -14.60 -22.29
CA THR A 396 -8.60 -14.03 -23.11
C THR A 396 -9.76 -14.99 -23.32
N ASP A 397 -9.73 -16.18 -22.69
CA ASP A 397 -10.61 -17.29 -23.02
C ASP A 397 -12.00 -17.30 -22.35
N ASN A 398 -12.36 -16.23 -21.62
CA ASN A 398 -13.72 -16.16 -21.00
C ASN A 398 -14.47 -14.84 -21.27
N ALA A 399 -14.22 -14.17 -22.40
CA ALA A 399 -15.01 -12.98 -22.79
C ALA A 399 -16.09 -13.30 -23.84
N SER A 400 -16.53 -14.57 -23.92
CA SER A 400 -17.65 -14.95 -24.78
C SER A 400 -18.54 -15.95 -24.06
N SER A 401 -19.37 -15.47 -23.15
CA SER A 401 -20.73 -15.99 -22.84
C SER A 401 -21.27 -15.31 -21.56
N GLU A 402 -22.26 -14.53 -21.79
CA GLU A 402 -23.28 -13.88 -20.94
C GLU A 402 -23.15 -12.38 -20.73
#